data_8884277f6b9f5f9c06d6341631637a6b
#
_entry.id   8884277f6b9f5f9c06d6341631637a6b
#
_cell.length_a   1.000
_cell.length_b   1.000
_cell.length_c   1.000
_cell.angle_alpha   90.00
_cell.angle_beta   90.00
_cell.angle_gamma   90.00
#
_symmetry.space_group_name_H-M   'P 1'
#
loop_
_entity.id
_entity.type
_entity.pdbx_description
1 polymer ?
#
loop_
_entity_poly.entity_id
_entity_poly.type
_entity_poly.pdbx_seq_one_letter_code
_entity_poly.pdbx_strand_id
1 'polypeptide(L)'
;DARPTPSAAELAASITDLDLSIADLDLGITDLDLRIDDVDRSTTDGDETVIALTTDVLFGFDEADLPANAPAKIEEVLADVPEGTAVSVEGHTDSMGTEDYNQDLSERRARAVADAIAEVRPDLELDVAGFGMSRPVADNETNGEDNPEGRALNRRVEIRYAD
;
A
#
# COMPACT_ATOMS: atom_id res chain seq x y z
N ASP A 1 54.59 -12.65 22.22
CA ASP A 1 53.37 -13.34 21.75
C ASP A 1 52.85 -12.65 20.50
N ALA A 2 53.53 -12.90 19.37
CA ALA A 2 53.10 -12.38 18.07
C ALA A 2 52.00 -13.32 17.52
N ARG A 3 50.79 -12.81 17.35
CA ARG A 3 49.77 -13.48 16.59
C ARG A 3 50.26 -13.70 15.16
N PRO A 4 50.11 -14.89 14.59
CA PRO A 4 50.46 -15.10 13.20
C PRO A 4 49.58 -14.22 12.31
N THR A 5 50.20 -13.48 11.40
CA THR A 5 49.49 -12.75 10.34
C THR A 5 48.87 -13.78 9.38
N PRO A 6 47.60 -13.67 9.05
CA PRO A 6 46.97 -14.59 8.13
C PRO A 6 47.63 -14.49 6.75
N SER A 7 47.74 -15.61 6.06
CA SER A 7 48.29 -15.67 4.71
C SER A 7 47.34 -15.03 3.69
N ALA A 8 47.88 -14.60 2.56
CA ALA A 8 47.11 -14.04 1.48
C ALA A 8 45.98 -15.00 0.98
N ALA A 9 46.18 -16.31 1.13
CA ALA A 9 45.20 -17.35 0.80
C ALA A 9 44.03 -17.38 1.80
N GLU A 10 44.29 -17.14 3.09
CA GLU A 10 43.24 -17.06 4.12
C GLU A 10 42.43 -15.79 4.02
N LEU A 11 43.06 -14.68 3.62
CA LEU A 11 42.38 -13.43 3.31
C LEU A 11 41.49 -13.53 2.05
N ALA A 12 41.96 -14.25 1.02
CA ALA A 12 41.20 -14.49 -0.20
C ALA A 12 39.98 -15.39 0.06
N ALA A 13 40.10 -16.39 0.89
CA ALA A 13 39.00 -17.27 1.31
C ALA A 13 37.93 -16.49 2.12
N SER A 14 38.37 -15.56 2.98
CA SER A 14 37.47 -14.71 3.76
C SER A 14 36.69 -13.71 2.89
N ILE A 15 37.29 -13.22 1.81
CA ILE A 15 36.63 -12.30 0.84
C ILE A 15 35.62 -13.06 -0.01
N THR A 16 35.90 -14.31 -0.37
CA THR A 16 34.96 -15.15 -1.14
C THR A 16 33.73 -15.52 -0.33
N ASP A 17 33.89 -15.69 0.98
CA ASP A 17 32.78 -15.98 1.90
C ASP A 17 31.89 -14.74 2.12
N LEU A 18 32.48 -13.52 2.08
CA LEU A 18 31.75 -12.25 2.09
C LEU A 18 30.98 -12.00 0.78
N ASP A 19 31.52 -12.40 -0.36
CA ASP A 19 30.86 -12.27 -1.66
C ASP A 19 29.63 -13.20 -1.78
N LEU A 20 29.71 -14.41 -1.21
CA LEU A 20 28.58 -15.32 -1.10
C LEU A 20 27.47 -14.77 -0.15
N SER A 21 27.86 -14.05 0.89
CA SER A 21 26.93 -13.43 1.82
C SER A 21 26.21 -12.22 1.20
N ILE A 22 26.87 -11.50 0.28
CA ILE A 22 26.26 -10.38 -0.47
C ILE A 22 25.31 -10.89 -1.55
N ALA A 23 25.62 -12.02 -2.19
CA ALA A 23 24.72 -12.66 -3.14
C ALA A 23 23.45 -13.22 -2.47
N ASP A 24 23.59 -13.73 -1.24
CA ASP A 24 22.45 -14.17 -0.42
C ASP A 24 21.61 -13.01 0.09
N LEU A 25 22.22 -11.84 0.35
CA LEU A 25 21.53 -10.59 0.68
C LEU A 25 20.79 -10.00 -0.53
N ASP A 26 21.30 -10.17 -1.75
CA ASP A 26 20.66 -9.72 -2.97
C ASP A 26 19.44 -10.59 -3.33
N LEU A 27 19.48 -11.88 -3.02
CA LEU A 27 18.32 -12.79 -3.10
C LEU A 27 17.24 -12.48 -2.04
N GLY A 28 17.63 -11.89 -0.90
CA GLY A 28 16.69 -11.42 0.12
C GLY A 28 16.03 -10.08 -0.23
N ILE A 29 16.65 -9.28 -1.09
CA ILE A 29 16.10 -7.98 -1.54
C ILE A 29 15.17 -8.17 -2.75
N THR A 30 15.35 -9.20 -3.55
CA THR A 30 14.40 -9.57 -4.61
C THR A 30 13.10 -10.19 -4.05
N ASP A 31 13.13 -10.70 -2.81
CA ASP A 31 11.91 -11.13 -2.10
C ASP A 31 11.19 -9.94 -1.41
N LEU A 32 11.80 -8.75 -1.42
CA LEU A 32 11.17 -7.43 -1.23
C LEU A 32 10.49 -6.89 -2.51
N ASP A 33 10.45 -7.68 -3.57
CA ASP A 33 9.42 -7.58 -4.59
C ASP A 33 8.09 -7.88 -3.89
N LEU A 34 7.74 -6.86 -3.06
CA LEU A 34 6.42 -6.61 -2.51
C LEU A 34 5.47 -7.72 -2.94
N ARG A 35 5.22 -8.64 -2.06
CA ARG A 35 4.00 -9.41 -2.17
C ARG A 35 2.88 -8.40 -2.31
N ILE A 36 2.43 -8.25 -3.52
CA ILE A 36 1.26 -7.45 -3.90
C ILE A 36 0.06 -7.90 -3.07
N ASP A 37 0.12 -9.09 -2.50
CA ASP A 37 -0.84 -9.67 -1.56
C ASP A 37 -1.10 -8.84 -0.28
N ASP A 38 -0.19 -7.93 0.09
CA ASP A 38 -0.38 -7.05 1.25
C ASP A 38 -0.99 -5.67 0.89
N VAL A 39 -1.11 -5.34 -0.40
CA VAL A 39 -1.64 -4.05 -0.87
C VAL A 39 -3.14 -4.12 -1.08
N ASP A 40 -3.67 -5.31 -1.30
CA ASP A 40 -5.01 -5.56 -1.78
C ASP A 40 -5.73 -6.55 -0.89
N ARG A 41 -6.73 -6.06 -0.15
CA ARG A 41 -7.74 -6.92 0.50
C ARG A 41 -9.03 -6.82 -0.29
N SER A 42 -9.24 -7.75 -1.19
CA SER A 42 -10.55 -7.95 -1.80
C SER A 42 -11.46 -8.71 -0.83
N THR A 43 -12.58 -8.11 -0.48
CA THR A 43 -13.64 -8.73 0.32
C THR A 43 -14.93 -8.63 -0.44
N THR A 44 -15.59 -9.74 -0.68
CA THR A 44 -16.93 -9.79 -1.27
C THR A 44 -17.95 -9.92 -0.16
N ASP A 45 -18.86 -8.98 -0.04
CA ASP A 45 -20.00 -9.01 0.88
C ASP A 45 -21.30 -8.95 0.06
N GLY A 46 -21.87 -10.13 -0.18
CA GLY A 46 -23.04 -10.26 -1.04
C GLY A 46 -22.71 -10.05 -2.52
N ASP A 47 -23.37 -9.07 -3.14
CA ASP A 47 -23.19 -8.71 -4.55
C ASP A 47 -22.24 -7.48 -4.73
N GLU A 48 -21.54 -7.07 -3.68
CA GLU A 48 -20.58 -5.95 -3.70
C GLU A 48 -19.17 -6.45 -3.45
N THR A 49 -18.24 -6.04 -4.29
CA THR A 49 -16.81 -6.28 -4.11
C THR A 49 -16.12 -5.02 -3.62
N VAL A 50 -15.35 -5.13 -2.55
CA VAL A 50 -14.55 -4.05 -1.95
C VAL A 50 -13.09 -4.39 -2.04
N ILE A 51 -12.32 -3.53 -2.72
CA ILE A 51 -10.88 -3.63 -2.82
C ILE A 51 -10.29 -2.51 -1.95
N ALA A 52 -9.59 -2.86 -0.89
CA ALA A 52 -8.95 -1.90 0.00
C ALA A 52 -7.46 -1.75 -0.34
N LEU A 53 -7.06 -0.58 -0.75
CA LEU A 53 -5.67 -0.23 -1.05
C LEU A 53 -5.06 0.52 0.13
N THR A 54 -3.97 0.01 0.68
CA THR A 54 -3.25 0.66 1.78
C THR A 54 -2.57 1.94 1.29
N THR A 55 -2.88 3.08 1.90
CA THR A 55 -2.32 4.37 1.47
C THR A 55 -0.83 4.50 1.74
N ASP A 56 -0.29 3.82 2.73
CA ASP A 56 1.14 3.84 3.05
C ASP A 56 2.02 3.27 1.93
N VAL A 57 1.44 2.42 1.07
CA VAL A 57 2.11 1.87 -0.11
C VAL A 57 1.89 2.74 -1.35
N LEU A 58 0.71 3.38 -1.46
CA LEU A 58 0.33 4.19 -2.61
C LEU A 58 0.87 5.62 -2.54
N PHE A 59 0.97 6.18 -1.35
CA PHE A 59 1.32 7.58 -1.13
C PHE A 59 2.50 7.70 -0.18
N GLY A 60 3.33 8.74 -0.35
CA GLY A 60 4.27 9.14 0.67
C GLY A 60 3.57 9.64 1.95
N PHE A 61 4.32 9.77 3.03
CA PHE A 61 3.80 10.30 4.28
C PHE A 61 3.19 11.69 4.05
N ASP A 62 1.92 11.84 4.44
CA ASP A 62 1.16 13.10 4.29
C ASP A 62 0.96 13.59 2.84
N GLU A 63 1.20 12.73 1.87
CA GLU A 63 1.07 13.04 0.44
C GLU A 63 -0.23 12.48 -0.13
N ALA A 64 -0.68 13.08 -1.22
CA ALA A 64 -1.79 12.62 -2.04
C ALA A 64 -1.38 12.46 -3.52
N ASP A 65 -0.09 12.49 -3.80
CA ASP A 65 0.47 12.26 -5.13
C ASP A 65 0.85 10.79 -5.31
N LEU A 66 0.32 10.18 -6.36
CA LEU A 66 0.59 8.78 -6.68
C LEU A 66 1.95 8.61 -7.37
N PRO A 67 2.70 7.55 -7.05
CA PRO A 67 3.92 7.22 -7.78
C PRO A 67 3.63 6.84 -9.24
N ALA A 68 4.62 6.97 -10.11
CA ALA A 68 4.48 6.72 -11.54
C ALA A 68 4.01 5.31 -11.93
N ASN A 69 4.22 4.33 -11.05
CA ASN A 69 3.80 2.93 -11.25
C ASN A 69 2.40 2.62 -10.68
N ALA A 70 1.75 3.57 -10.00
CA ALA A 70 0.43 3.36 -9.42
C ALA A 70 -0.66 3.05 -10.46
N PRO A 71 -0.73 3.73 -11.62
CA PRO A 71 -1.73 3.41 -12.64
C PRO A 71 -1.68 1.96 -13.10
N ALA A 72 -0.49 1.40 -13.31
CA ALA A 72 -0.33 0.00 -13.72
C ALA A 72 -0.83 -0.99 -12.66
N LYS A 73 -0.58 -0.70 -11.38
CA LYS A 73 -1.10 -1.52 -10.25
C LYS A 73 -2.61 -1.41 -10.11
N ILE A 74 -3.16 -0.23 -10.30
CA ILE A 74 -4.61 0.01 -10.27
C ILE A 74 -5.29 -0.73 -11.43
N GLU A 75 -4.70 -0.72 -12.62
CA GLU A 75 -5.19 -1.48 -13.77
C GLU A 75 -5.24 -2.99 -13.49
N GLU A 76 -4.19 -3.53 -12.87
CA GLU A 76 -4.11 -4.94 -12.48
C GLU A 76 -5.22 -5.32 -11.47
N VAL A 77 -5.41 -4.49 -10.46
CA VAL A 77 -6.44 -4.68 -9.41
C VAL A 77 -7.86 -4.61 -9.99
N LEU A 78 -8.07 -3.80 -11.03
CA LEU A 78 -9.37 -3.61 -11.69
C LEU A 78 -9.58 -4.53 -12.92
N ALA A 79 -8.69 -5.49 -13.16
CA ALA A 79 -8.75 -6.35 -14.34
C ALA A 79 -10.05 -7.16 -14.42
N ASP A 80 -10.60 -7.55 -13.28
CA ASP A 80 -11.84 -8.34 -13.18
C ASP A 80 -13.12 -7.50 -13.12
N VAL A 81 -13.00 -6.16 -13.06
CA VAL A 81 -14.17 -5.27 -13.02
C VAL A 81 -14.79 -5.18 -14.41
N PRO A 82 -16.09 -5.49 -14.58
CA PRO A 82 -16.76 -5.42 -15.88
C PRO A 82 -16.75 -4.01 -16.47
N GLU A 83 -16.77 -3.93 -17.81
CA GLU A 83 -16.83 -2.64 -18.51
C GLU A 83 -18.13 -1.88 -18.19
N GLY A 84 -18.02 -0.56 -18.00
CA GLY A 84 -19.15 0.30 -17.73
C GLY A 84 -19.73 0.18 -16.33
N THR A 85 -19.01 -0.47 -15.40
CA THR A 85 -19.43 -0.62 -14.01
C THR A 85 -19.35 0.71 -13.27
N ALA A 86 -20.33 0.99 -12.40
CA ALA A 86 -20.27 2.10 -11.45
C ALA A 86 -19.35 1.70 -10.28
N VAL A 87 -18.34 2.51 -10.03
CA VAL A 87 -17.30 2.26 -9.01
C VAL A 87 -17.26 3.42 -8.04
N SER A 88 -17.36 3.15 -6.75
CA SER A 88 -17.14 4.12 -5.69
C SER A 88 -15.70 4.08 -5.21
N VAL A 89 -15.05 5.23 -5.11
CA VAL A 89 -13.69 5.41 -4.60
C VAL A 89 -13.75 6.19 -3.30
N GLU A 90 -13.49 5.51 -2.19
CA GLU A 90 -13.67 6.04 -0.84
C GLU A 90 -12.34 6.16 -0.10
N GLY A 91 -11.96 7.39 0.31
CA GLY A 91 -10.76 7.64 1.09
C GLY A 91 -11.01 7.61 2.60
N HIS A 92 -10.09 7.03 3.34
CA HIS A 92 -10.13 6.92 4.81
C HIS A 92 -8.77 7.25 5.42
N THR A 93 -8.79 7.76 6.65
CA THR A 93 -7.58 8.04 7.44
C THR A 93 -7.64 7.34 8.80
N ASP A 94 -6.52 7.37 9.52
CA ASP A 94 -6.50 7.06 10.94
C ASP A 94 -6.99 8.27 11.78
N SER A 95 -6.94 8.16 13.11
CA SER A 95 -7.39 9.19 14.04
C SER A 95 -6.36 10.27 14.37
N MET A 96 -5.20 10.28 13.70
CA MET A 96 -4.16 11.28 13.91
C MET A 96 -4.48 12.58 13.19
N GLY A 97 -4.37 13.70 13.90
CA GLY A 97 -4.70 15.03 13.39
C GLY A 97 -6.12 15.49 13.68
N THR A 98 -6.54 16.56 13.02
CA THR A 98 -7.91 17.09 13.14
C THR A 98 -8.87 16.40 12.19
N GLU A 99 -10.15 16.43 12.52
CA GLU A 99 -11.20 15.88 11.67
C GLU A 99 -11.24 16.57 10.29
N ASP A 100 -11.20 17.90 10.27
CA ASP A 100 -11.20 18.68 9.01
C ASP A 100 -10.00 18.35 8.12
N TYR A 101 -8.82 18.21 8.71
CA TYR A 101 -7.60 17.85 8.00
C TYR A 101 -7.69 16.44 7.39
N ASN A 102 -8.15 15.47 8.17
CA ASN A 102 -8.32 14.09 7.72
C ASN A 102 -9.42 13.96 6.66
N GLN A 103 -10.49 14.76 6.77
CA GLN A 103 -11.52 14.82 5.74
C GLN A 103 -10.93 15.28 4.39
N ASP A 104 -10.21 16.40 4.39
CA ASP A 104 -9.56 16.93 3.18
C ASP A 104 -8.51 15.97 2.60
N LEU A 105 -7.67 15.37 3.46
CA LEU A 105 -6.66 14.40 3.04
C LEU A 105 -7.28 13.17 2.39
N SER A 106 -8.33 12.62 2.98
CA SER A 106 -9.03 11.45 2.45
C SER A 106 -9.70 11.73 1.09
N GLU A 107 -10.29 12.92 0.91
CA GLU A 107 -10.85 13.35 -0.37
C GLU A 107 -9.78 13.51 -1.45
N ARG A 108 -8.66 14.13 -1.12
CA ARG A 108 -7.53 14.28 -2.06
C ARG A 108 -6.95 12.94 -2.50
N ARG A 109 -6.79 12.00 -1.58
CA ARG A 109 -6.30 10.65 -1.87
C ARG A 109 -7.29 9.85 -2.70
N ALA A 110 -8.57 9.87 -2.36
CA ALA A 110 -9.61 9.22 -3.15
C ALA A 110 -9.67 9.78 -4.58
N ARG A 111 -9.55 11.11 -4.72
CA ARG A 111 -9.52 11.75 -6.04
C ARG A 111 -8.30 11.37 -6.86
N ALA A 112 -7.12 11.31 -6.25
CA ALA A 112 -5.89 10.87 -6.93
C ALA A 112 -6.01 9.44 -7.47
N VAL A 113 -6.58 8.52 -6.68
CA VAL A 113 -6.86 7.15 -7.12
C VAL A 113 -7.90 7.13 -8.23
N ALA A 114 -8.98 7.90 -8.12
CA ALA A 114 -10.01 7.98 -9.15
C ALA A 114 -9.48 8.54 -10.47
N ASP A 115 -8.62 9.55 -10.43
CA ASP A 115 -7.96 10.10 -11.62
C ASP A 115 -7.08 9.05 -12.31
N ALA A 116 -6.33 8.26 -11.53
CA ALA A 116 -5.54 7.15 -12.06
C ALA A 116 -6.42 6.03 -12.64
N ILE A 117 -7.56 5.72 -12.01
CA ILE A 117 -8.55 4.77 -12.56
C ILE A 117 -9.10 5.29 -13.90
N ALA A 118 -9.47 6.54 -13.98
CA ALA A 118 -10.00 7.15 -15.20
C ALA A 118 -8.99 7.15 -16.35
N GLU A 119 -7.70 7.18 -16.03
CA GLU A 119 -6.63 7.09 -17.03
C GLU A 119 -6.51 5.68 -17.64
N VAL A 120 -6.58 4.63 -16.80
CA VAL A 120 -6.41 3.22 -17.23
C VAL A 120 -7.73 2.53 -17.58
N ARG A 121 -8.83 2.95 -16.98
CA ARG A 121 -10.20 2.41 -17.17
C ARG A 121 -11.21 3.55 -17.39
N PRO A 122 -11.14 4.25 -18.52
CA PRO A 122 -12.05 5.36 -18.85
C PRO A 122 -13.50 4.92 -19.10
N ASP A 123 -13.75 3.63 -19.16
CA ASP A 123 -15.06 3.01 -19.30
C ASP A 123 -15.88 2.97 -18.00
N LEU A 124 -15.22 3.11 -16.83
CA LEU A 124 -15.87 3.02 -15.53
C LEU A 124 -16.54 4.36 -15.13
N GLU A 125 -17.69 4.28 -14.47
CA GLU A 125 -18.35 5.42 -13.86
C GLU A 125 -17.86 5.60 -12.42
N LEU A 126 -17.13 6.69 -12.13
CA LEU A 126 -16.49 6.89 -10.84
C LEU A 126 -17.29 7.86 -9.95
N ASP A 127 -17.59 7.43 -8.74
CA ASP A 127 -18.04 8.27 -7.63
C ASP A 127 -16.93 8.38 -6.56
N VAL A 128 -16.61 9.59 -6.13
CA VAL A 128 -15.45 9.85 -5.25
C VAL A 128 -15.91 10.48 -3.95
N ALA A 129 -15.54 9.88 -2.82
CA ALA A 129 -15.85 10.38 -1.49
C ALA A 129 -14.66 10.27 -0.55
N GLY A 130 -14.53 11.21 0.38
CA GLY A 130 -13.63 11.13 1.52
C GLY A 130 -14.44 11.03 2.81
N PHE A 131 -14.05 10.12 3.70
CA PHE A 131 -14.71 9.92 5.00
C PHE A 131 -13.80 10.28 6.18
N GLY A 132 -12.56 10.73 5.92
CA GLY A 132 -11.61 11.04 6.97
C GLY A 132 -11.46 9.88 7.94
N MET A 133 -11.52 10.17 9.23
CA MET A 133 -11.42 9.18 10.31
C MET A 133 -12.78 8.61 10.77
N SER A 134 -13.89 8.95 10.10
CA SER A 134 -15.24 8.62 10.57
C SER A 134 -15.64 7.14 10.41
N ARG A 135 -14.93 6.38 9.57
CA ARG A 135 -15.23 4.98 9.25
C ARG A 135 -14.01 4.07 9.47
N PRO A 136 -13.54 3.88 10.72
CA PRO A 136 -12.44 2.98 10.99
C PRO A 136 -12.86 1.52 10.76
N VAL A 137 -11.93 0.69 10.25
CA VAL A 137 -12.08 -0.78 10.13
C VAL A 137 -11.33 -1.52 11.23
N ALA A 138 -10.47 -0.82 11.94
CA ALA A 138 -9.71 -1.33 13.08
C ALA A 138 -9.62 -0.27 14.17
N ASP A 139 -9.36 -0.71 15.40
CA ASP A 139 -9.17 0.21 16.52
C ASP A 139 -7.88 1.00 16.38
N ASN A 140 -7.94 2.32 16.47
CA ASN A 140 -6.75 3.19 16.48
C ASN A 140 -5.96 3.10 17.79
N GLU A 141 -6.61 2.64 18.87
CA GLU A 141 -6.04 2.41 20.18
C GLU A 141 -6.51 1.05 20.72
N THR A 142 -5.64 0.35 21.45
CA THR A 142 -5.97 -0.90 22.13
C THR A 142 -5.65 -0.78 23.61
N ASN A 143 -6.63 -0.95 24.50
CA ASN A 143 -6.49 -0.80 25.96
C ASN A 143 -5.97 0.59 26.42
N GLY A 144 -6.24 1.65 25.62
CA GLY A 144 -5.77 3.02 25.91
C GLY A 144 -4.33 3.29 25.47
N GLU A 145 -3.72 2.36 24.74
CA GLU A 145 -2.42 2.53 24.10
C GLU A 145 -2.57 2.64 22.59
N ASP A 146 -1.67 3.39 21.96
CA ASP A 146 -1.64 3.56 20.51
C ASP A 146 -1.54 2.21 19.79
N ASN A 147 -2.36 2.01 18.75
CA ASN A 147 -2.38 0.82 17.91
C ASN A 147 -1.93 1.14 16.48
N PRO A 148 -0.62 1.13 16.20
CA PRO A 148 -0.10 1.45 14.86
C PRO A 148 -0.60 0.53 13.76
N GLU A 149 -0.83 -0.75 14.06
CA GLU A 149 -1.34 -1.73 13.10
C GLU A 149 -2.79 -1.41 12.71
N GLY A 150 -3.65 -1.10 13.69
CA GLY A 150 -5.03 -0.68 13.44
C GLY A 150 -5.09 0.64 12.66
N ARG A 151 -4.23 1.60 13.01
CA ARG A 151 -4.14 2.85 12.25
C ARG A 151 -3.70 2.63 10.79
N ALA A 152 -2.76 1.73 10.56
CA ALA A 152 -2.33 1.38 9.19
C ALA A 152 -3.48 0.80 8.35
N LEU A 153 -4.34 -0.02 8.93
CA LEU A 153 -5.54 -0.55 8.29
C LEU A 153 -6.59 0.54 7.99
N ASN A 154 -6.66 1.56 8.83
CA ASN A 154 -7.57 2.69 8.64
C ASN A 154 -7.11 3.65 7.54
N ARG A 155 -5.81 3.77 7.30
CA ARG A 155 -5.23 4.56 6.21
C ARG A 155 -5.35 3.80 4.88
N ARG A 156 -6.51 3.91 4.24
CA ARG A 156 -6.83 3.17 3.02
C ARG A 156 -7.68 3.97 2.05
N VAL A 157 -7.67 3.55 0.81
CA VAL A 157 -8.68 3.91 -0.19
C VAL A 157 -9.43 2.64 -0.58
N GLU A 158 -10.73 2.66 -0.48
CA GLU A 158 -11.59 1.54 -0.89
C GLU A 158 -12.16 1.80 -2.28
N ILE A 159 -12.09 0.78 -3.11
CA ILE A 159 -12.74 0.74 -4.42
C ILE A 159 -13.88 -0.25 -4.30
N ARG A 160 -15.11 0.21 -4.47
CA ARG A 160 -16.33 -0.59 -4.31
C ARG A 160 -17.10 -0.66 -5.62
N TYR A 161 -17.53 -1.83 -5.98
CA TYR A 161 -18.40 -2.04 -7.14
C TYR A 161 -19.33 -3.23 -6.92
N ALA A 162 -20.47 -3.21 -7.59
CA ALA A 162 -21.40 -4.35 -7.62
C ALA A 162 -21.06 -5.27 -8.81
N ASP A 163 -21.08 -6.56 -8.58
CA ASP A 163 -20.93 -7.59 -9.61
C ASP A 163 -22.20 -7.71 -10.50
#